data_8f481111624ae73481bc59ac565ffd7e
#
_entry.id   8f481111624ae73481bc59ac565ffd7e
#
_cell.length_a   1.000
_cell.length_b   1.000
_cell.length_c   1.000
_cell.angle_alpha   90.00
_cell.angle_beta   90.00
_cell.angle_gamma   90.00
#
_symmetry.space_group_name_H-M   'P 1'
#
loop_
_entity.id
_entity.type
_entity.pdbx_description
1 polymer ?
#
loop_
_entity_poly.entity_id
_entity_poly.type
_entity_poly.pdbx_seq_one_letter_code
_entity_poly.pdbx_strand_id
1 'polypeptide(L)'
;LVEFKDGESLVLEKFEDYYGDEPQIEKIIFKVISDPSAQEVAFKNGEINFLTAASDNVVTEVEKTEGVALHTLAEGRVKYLAWNKYCPTWENRDAVKAVFMALNQEEIVKGAYGEHMGVAANSIFSNRNTFYDETVKGYEQNLDEAKKLAKSSGLAGKTIKLHYNTDRSFMEATALLIQEQLKAIDVNVELQGIDANGFFDVVFTDQADYELYLNEYGAIGDPDNVVAGMLDGTWGINVDTPQEILDLFEKARRTTDVEERTAIYKEVQQKASEAYLIYPIAYPSYCFATSDNLEGTEDLSTTPVFEDYTKLSFK
;
A
#
# COMPACT_ATOMS: atom_id res chain seq x y z
N LEU A 1 -17.41 5.43 -25.45
CA LEU A 1 -18.37 5.78 -24.39
C LEU A 1 -19.72 6.03 -25.04
N VAL A 2 -20.73 5.31 -24.60
CA VAL A 2 -22.12 5.40 -25.16
C VAL A 2 -23.06 6.05 -24.17
N GLU A 3 -22.95 5.72 -22.89
CA GLU A 3 -23.77 6.28 -21.84
C GLU A 3 -22.95 6.52 -20.58
N PHE A 4 -23.23 7.61 -19.89
CA PHE A 4 -22.72 7.91 -18.56
C PHE A 4 -23.86 8.44 -17.70
N LYS A 5 -24.13 7.76 -16.59
CA LYS A 5 -25.06 8.17 -15.56
C LYS A 5 -24.31 8.36 -14.26
N ASP A 6 -24.18 9.61 -13.84
CA ASP A 6 -23.42 9.97 -12.65
C ASP A 6 -23.90 9.21 -11.41
N GLY A 7 -22.99 8.58 -10.70
CA GLY A 7 -23.27 7.75 -9.53
C GLY A 7 -24.01 6.43 -9.79
N GLU A 8 -24.32 6.08 -11.04
CA GLU A 8 -25.05 4.86 -11.39
C GLU A 8 -24.25 3.92 -12.30
N SER A 9 -23.87 4.38 -13.49
CA SER A 9 -23.24 3.51 -14.47
C SER A 9 -22.49 4.24 -15.58
N LEU A 10 -21.52 3.50 -16.20
CA LEU A 10 -20.83 3.90 -17.41
C LEU A 10 -20.90 2.75 -18.41
N VAL A 11 -21.24 3.04 -19.67
CA VAL A 11 -21.36 2.06 -20.74
C VAL A 11 -20.36 2.35 -21.86
N LEU A 12 -19.53 1.38 -22.14
CA LEU A 12 -18.62 1.37 -23.29
C LEU A 12 -19.12 0.36 -24.32
N GLU A 13 -19.05 0.73 -25.59
CA GLU A 13 -19.23 -0.19 -26.72
C GLU A 13 -17.96 -0.27 -27.54
N LYS A 14 -17.77 -1.41 -28.19
CA LYS A 14 -16.70 -1.64 -29.14
C LYS A 14 -16.62 -0.52 -30.17
N PHE A 15 -15.42 -0.07 -30.47
CA PHE A 15 -15.16 0.96 -31.47
C PHE A 15 -14.55 0.33 -32.72
N GLU A 16 -15.25 0.40 -33.86
CA GLU A 16 -14.86 -0.27 -35.09
C GLU A 16 -13.50 0.21 -35.64
N ASP A 17 -13.19 1.50 -35.46
CA ASP A 17 -11.93 2.10 -35.93
C ASP A 17 -10.81 2.06 -34.87
N TYR A 18 -10.88 1.13 -33.89
CA TYR A 18 -9.85 1.00 -32.87
C TYR A 18 -8.51 0.57 -33.50
N TYR A 19 -7.43 1.26 -33.15
CA TYR A 19 -6.10 1.05 -33.74
C TYR A 19 -5.37 -0.22 -33.26
N GLY A 20 -5.81 -0.82 -32.14
CA GLY A 20 -5.26 -2.04 -31.57
C GLY A 20 -5.97 -3.31 -32.03
N ASP A 21 -5.79 -4.39 -31.28
CA ASP A 21 -6.49 -5.65 -31.54
C ASP A 21 -8.00 -5.49 -31.34
N GLU A 22 -8.78 -6.12 -32.18
CA GLU A 22 -10.22 -6.03 -32.16
C GLU A 22 -10.81 -6.65 -30.86
N PRO A 23 -11.50 -5.88 -30.00
CA PRO A 23 -12.11 -6.42 -28.80
C PRO A 23 -13.17 -7.48 -29.13
N GLN A 24 -13.20 -8.56 -28.33
CA GLN A 24 -14.19 -9.63 -28.51
C GLN A 24 -15.51 -9.32 -27.79
N ILE A 25 -15.47 -8.45 -26.76
CA ILE A 25 -16.65 -8.03 -26.01
C ILE A 25 -17.25 -6.79 -26.68
N GLU A 26 -18.51 -6.89 -27.09
CA GLU A 26 -19.26 -5.82 -27.75
C GLU A 26 -19.56 -4.64 -26.80
N LYS A 27 -19.82 -4.94 -25.52
CA LYS A 27 -20.26 -3.95 -24.53
C LYS A 27 -19.75 -4.26 -23.14
N ILE A 28 -19.20 -3.23 -22.46
CA ILE A 28 -18.82 -3.28 -21.04
C ILE A 28 -19.68 -2.27 -20.28
N ILE A 29 -20.27 -2.71 -19.18
CA ILE A 29 -21.10 -1.89 -18.31
C ILE A 29 -20.46 -1.84 -16.92
N PHE A 30 -19.97 -0.68 -16.52
CA PHE A 30 -19.53 -0.44 -15.15
C PHE A 30 -20.75 -0.01 -14.32
N LYS A 31 -21.08 -0.79 -13.30
CA LYS A 31 -22.17 -0.49 -12.37
C LYS A 31 -21.60 0.04 -11.05
N VAL A 32 -22.10 1.16 -10.57
CA VAL A 32 -21.75 1.68 -9.25
C VAL A 32 -22.66 1.04 -8.22
N ILE A 33 -22.12 0.15 -7.40
CA ILE A 33 -22.84 -0.49 -6.29
C ILE A 33 -22.04 -0.17 -5.03
N SER A 34 -22.52 0.76 -4.22
CA SER A 34 -21.76 1.30 -3.09
C SER A 34 -21.66 0.35 -1.88
N ASP A 35 -22.63 -0.55 -1.72
CA ASP A 35 -22.65 -1.51 -0.61
C ASP A 35 -21.93 -2.80 -1.01
N PRO A 36 -20.86 -3.22 -0.29
CA PRO A 36 -20.10 -4.42 -0.61
C PRO A 36 -20.93 -5.72 -0.58
N SER A 37 -21.90 -5.82 0.32
CA SER A 37 -22.78 -7.00 0.40
C SER A 37 -23.73 -7.06 -0.81
N ALA A 38 -24.19 -5.91 -1.28
CA ALA A 38 -24.99 -5.85 -2.51
C ALA A 38 -24.15 -6.19 -3.76
N GLN A 39 -22.86 -5.80 -3.80
CA GLN A 39 -21.93 -6.21 -4.86
C GLN A 39 -21.78 -7.74 -4.90
N GLU A 40 -21.57 -8.36 -3.76
CA GLU A 40 -21.43 -9.82 -3.62
C GLU A 40 -22.70 -10.54 -4.10
N VAL A 41 -23.87 -10.08 -3.67
CA VAL A 41 -25.16 -10.65 -4.08
C VAL A 41 -25.38 -10.51 -5.59
N ALA A 42 -25.10 -9.34 -6.17
CA ALA A 42 -25.21 -9.11 -7.60
C ALA A 42 -24.28 -10.03 -8.42
N PHE A 43 -23.06 -10.27 -7.92
CA PHE A 43 -22.11 -11.17 -8.54
C PHE A 43 -22.59 -12.64 -8.46
N LYS A 44 -23.00 -13.12 -7.28
CA LYS A 44 -23.49 -14.49 -7.08
C LYS A 44 -24.77 -14.77 -7.90
N ASN A 45 -25.59 -13.77 -8.14
CA ASN A 45 -26.78 -13.88 -8.99
C ASN A 45 -26.48 -13.77 -10.50
N GLY A 46 -25.24 -13.53 -10.90
CA GLY A 46 -24.86 -13.33 -12.30
C GLY A 46 -25.31 -11.99 -12.90
N GLU A 47 -25.68 -11.01 -12.08
CA GLU A 47 -26.05 -9.66 -12.52
C GLU A 47 -24.83 -8.83 -12.93
N ILE A 48 -23.65 -9.20 -12.43
CA ILE A 48 -22.35 -8.72 -12.85
C ILE A 48 -21.39 -9.91 -13.06
N ASN A 49 -20.47 -9.78 -14.00
CA ASN A 49 -19.52 -10.83 -14.39
C ASN A 49 -18.10 -10.59 -13.85
N PHE A 50 -17.86 -9.39 -13.33
CA PHE A 50 -16.59 -8.94 -12.78
C PHE A 50 -16.86 -8.19 -11.48
N LEU A 51 -16.22 -8.63 -10.40
CA LEU A 51 -16.33 -8.02 -9.08
C LEU A 51 -14.95 -7.67 -8.55
N THR A 52 -14.70 -6.39 -8.29
CA THR A 52 -13.54 -5.96 -7.52
C THR A 52 -13.81 -6.20 -6.04
N ALA A 53 -13.00 -7.02 -5.38
CA ALA A 53 -13.17 -7.32 -3.96
C ALA A 53 -12.74 -6.13 -3.08
N ALA A 54 -13.67 -5.63 -2.29
CA ALA A 54 -13.42 -4.51 -1.38
C ALA A 54 -12.80 -4.95 -0.04
N SER A 55 -12.91 -6.24 0.33
CA SER A 55 -12.40 -6.78 1.59
C SER A 55 -12.11 -8.28 1.49
N ASP A 56 -11.28 -8.77 2.42
CA ASP A 56 -10.96 -10.19 2.55
C ASP A 56 -12.20 -11.07 2.77
N ASN A 57 -13.19 -10.59 3.50
CA ASN A 57 -14.44 -11.31 3.72
C ASN A 57 -15.19 -11.55 2.41
N VAL A 58 -15.26 -10.55 1.52
CA VAL A 58 -15.88 -10.69 0.20
C VAL A 58 -15.14 -11.71 -0.65
N VAL A 59 -13.80 -11.67 -0.65
CA VAL A 59 -12.96 -12.66 -1.34
C VAL A 59 -13.27 -14.07 -0.84
N THR A 60 -13.25 -14.26 0.47
CA THR A 60 -13.49 -15.56 1.12
C THR A 60 -14.88 -16.14 0.80
N GLU A 61 -15.90 -15.31 0.71
CA GLU A 61 -17.26 -15.77 0.40
C GLU A 61 -17.45 -16.05 -1.10
N VAL A 62 -16.83 -15.24 -1.95
CA VAL A 62 -16.91 -15.41 -3.41
C VAL A 62 -16.10 -16.63 -3.87
N GLU A 63 -14.95 -16.91 -3.24
CA GLU A 63 -14.12 -18.10 -3.54
C GLU A 63 -14.88 -19.42 -3.40
N LYS A 64 -15.87 -19.48 -2.51
CA LYS A 64 -16.70 -20.65 -2.28
C LYS A 64 -17.85 -20.80 -3.30
N THR A 65 -18.01 -19.84 -4.20
CA THR A 65 -19.12 -19.80 -5.16
C THR A 65 -18.75 -20.62 -6.41
N GLU A 66 -19.62 -21.51 -6.82
CA GLU A 66 -19.44 -22.34 -8.03
C GLU A 66 -19.50 -21.47 -9.30
N GLY A 67 -18.66 -21.74 -10.30
CA GLY A 67 -18.65 -20.98 -11.54
C GLY A 67 -17.90 -19.63 -11.45
N VAL A 68 -17.02 -19.48 -10.45
CA VAL A 68 -16.24 -18.27 -10.20
C VAL A 68 -14.74 -18.54 -10.30
N ALA A 69 -14.00 -17.62 -10.89
CA ALA A 69 -12.55 -17.56 -10.85
C ALA A 69 -12.11 -16.36 -9.99
N LEU A 70 -11.24 -16.62 -8.99
CA LEU A 70 -10.62 -15.59 -8.16
C LEU A 70 -9.25 -15.25 -8.69
N HIS A 71 -8.95 -13.97 -8.79
CA HIS A 71 -7.68 -13.44 -9.25
C HIS A 71 -7.07 -12.54 -8.18
N THR A 72 -5.79 -12.75 -7.89
CA THR A 72 -5.04 -11.93 -6.93
C THR A 72 -3.78 -11.40 -7.60
N LEU A 73 -3.65 -10.10 -7.68
CA LEU A 73 -2.52 -9.39 -8.27
C LEU A 73 -1.87 -8.49 -7.21
N ALA A 74 -0.54 -8.45 -7.18
CA ALA A 74 0.13 -7.47 -6.32
C ALA A 74 -0.07 -6.06 -6.89
N GLU A 75 -0.51 -5.10 -6.09
CA GLU A 75 -0.77 -3.72 -6.55
C GLU A 75 0.49 -2.92 -6.90
N GLY A 76 1.67 -3.38 -6.45
CA GLY A 76 2.90 -2.63 -6.63
C GLY A 76 2.99 -1.38 -5.74
N ARG A 77 2.27 -1.36 -4.63
CA ARG A 77 2.30 -0.33 -3.60
C ARG A 77 3.01 -0.81 -2.35
N VAL A 78 3.42 0.15 -1.52
CA VAL A 78 3.94 -0.09 -0.18
C VAL A 78 3.08 0.70 0.80
N LYS A 79 2.43 0.00 1.73
CA LYS A 79 1.78 0.60 2.89
C LYS A 79 2.81 0.72 4.00
N TYR A 80 2.91 1.87 4.64
CA TYR A 80 3.98 2.14 5.60
C TYR A 80 3.55 3.02 6.76
N LEU A 81 4.24 2.85 7.89
CA LEU A 81 4.26 3.78 9.00
C LEU A 81 5.53 4.63 8.92
N ALA A 82 5.39 5.93 9.07
CA ALA A 82 6.52 6.83 9.18
C ALA A 82 6.38 7.79 10.37
N TRP A 83 7.46 8.46 10.68
CA TRP A 83 7.58 9.39 11.79
C TRP A 83 8.00 10.76 11.26
N ASN A 84 7.55 11.80 11.94
CA ASN A 84 7.79 13.18 11.56
C ASN A 84 9.11 13.70 12.16
N LYS A 85 10.12 13.89 11.32
CA LYS A 85 11.46 14.34 11.74
C LYS A 85 11.49 15.67 12.50
N TYR A 86 10.48 16.51 12.33
CA TYR A 86 10.39 17.79 13.00
C TYR A 86 9.79 17.69 14.41
N CYS A 87 9.25 16.52 14.78
CA CYS A 87 8.71 16.32 16.11
C CYS A 87 9.83 16.03 17.12
N PRO A 88 9.92 16.80 18.23
CA PRO A 88 10.95 16.61 19.26
C PRO A 88 10.95 15.22 19.91
N THR A 89 9.86 14.48 19.82
CA THR A 89 9.76 13.10 20.32
C THR A 89 10.81 12.18 19.69
N TRP A 90 11.26 12.48 18.46
CA TRP A 90 12.18 11.65 17.69
C TRP A 90 13.62 12.15 17.62
N GLU A 91 13.97 13.22 18.37
CA GLU A 91 15.38 13.69 18.52
C GLU A 91 16.29 12.57 19.01
N ASN A 92 15.78 11.73 19.94
CA ASN A 92 16.43 10.48 20.27
C ASN A 92 15.91 9.34 19.37
N ARG A 93 16.73 8.89 18.43
CA ARG A 93 16.40 7.83 17.48
C ARG A 93 16.04 6.50 18.11
N ASP A 94 16.43 6.26 19.35
CA ASP A 94 16.00 5.07 20.08
C ASP A 94 14.47 5.02 20.30
N ALA A 95 13.80 6.17 20.26
CA ALA A 95 12.34 6.23 20.29
C ALA A 95 11.72 5.62 19.01
N VAL A 96 12.29 5.92 17.83
CA VAL A 96 11.85 5.34 16.56
C VAL A 96 12.06 3.82 16.57
N LYS A 97 13.25 3.38 16.99
CA LYS A 97 13.57 1.95 17.09
C LYS A 97 12.63 1.23 18.05
N ALA A 98 12.29 1.86 19.19
CA ALA A 98 11.36 1.30 20.16
C ALA A 98 9.99 1.05 19.53
N VAL A 99 9.46 2.01 18.74
CA VAL A 99 8.20 1.84 18.01
C VAL A 99 8.31 0.67 17.03
N PHE A 100 9.33 0.65 16.16
CA PHE A 100 9.44 -0.37 15.11
C PHE A 100 9.63 -1.77 15.71
N MET A 101 10.43 -1.90 16.77
CA MET A 101 10.65 -3.19 17.45
C MET A 101 9.46 -3.64 18.34
N ALA A 102 8.52 -2.77 18.62
CA ALA A 102 7.30 -3.13 19.35
C ALA A 102 6.25 -3.79 18.44
N LEU A 103 6.31 -3.55 17.14
CA LEU A 103 5.29 -3.99 16.20
C LEU A 103 5.49 -5.44 15.77
N ASN A 104 4.39 -6.20 15.78
CA ASN A 104 4.28 -7.51 15.15
C ASN A 104 3.61 -7.31 13.79
N GLN A 105 4.42 -7.28 12.75
CA GLN A 105 3.96 -7.02 11.39
C GLN A 105 2.99 -8.09 10.88
N GLU A 106 3.24 -9.37 11.16
CA GLU A 106 2.39 -10.46 10.72
C GLU A 106 0.97 -10.35 11.29
N GLU A 107 0.87 -10.01 12.60
CA GLU A 107 -0.43 -9.77 13.23
C GLU A 107 -1.15 -8.55 12.64
N ILE A 108 -0.41 -7.47 12.34
CA ILE A 108 -0.97 -6.28 11.68
C ILE A 108 -1.50 -6.64 10.30
N VAL A 109 -0.70 -7.32 9.48
CA VAL A 109 -1.11 -7.71 8.12
C VAL A 109 -2.30 -8.67 8.17
N LYS A 110 -2.24 -9.70 8.99
CA LYS A 110 -3.35 -10.65 9.14
C LYS A 110 -4.62 -9.97 9.64
N GLY A 111 -4.52 -9.09 10.62
CA GLY A 111 -5.68 -8.42 11.21
C GLY A 111 -6.32 -7.34 10.35
N ALA A 112 -5.52 -6.62 9.56
CA ALA A 112 -6.01 -5.53 8.71
C ALA A 112 -6.34 -5.97 7.28
N TYR A 113 -5.55 -6.89 6.70
CA TYR A 113 -5.64 -7.30 5.29
C TYR A 113 -6.24 -8.70 5.10
N GLY A 114 -6.35 -9.51 6.15
CA GLY A 114 -6.79 -10.90 6.06
C GLY A 114 -5.78 -11.80 5.36
N GLU A 115 -6.28 -12.83 4.67
CA GLU A 115 -5.44 -13.83 4.01
C GLU A 115 -5.12 -13.47 2.53
N HIS A 116 -5.92 -12.59 1.89
CA HIS A 116 -5.85 -12.35 0.44
C HIS A 116 -5.43 -10.93 0.07
N MET A 117 -5.72 -9.92 0.91
CA MET A 117 -5.62 -8.51 0.52
C MET A 117 -4.25 -7.89 0.70
N GLY A 118 -3.25 -8.66 1.10
CA GLY A 118 -1.87 -8.16 1.23
C GLY A 118 -0.94 -9.15 1.92
N VAL A 119 0.35 -8.91 1.75
CA VAL A 119 1.43 -9.67 2.39
C VAL A 119 2.37 -8.72 3.13
N ALA A 120 3.10 -9.23 4.13
CA ALA A 120 4.06 -8.43 4.89
C ALA A 120 5.14 -7.84 3.97
N ALA A 121 5.41 -6.55 4.12
CA ALA A 121 6.43 -5.85 3.35
C ALA A 121 7.77 -5.85 4.09
N ASN A 122 8.85 -6.13 3.38
CA ASN A 122 10.20 -6.14 3.95
C ASN A 122 11.05 -4.93 3.53
N SER A 123 10.60 -4.14 2.55
CA SER A 123 11.41 -3.10 1.94
C SER A 123 10.59 -1.85 1.61
N ILE A 124 11.30 -0.73 1.44
CA ILE A 124 10.78 0.50 0.87
C ILE A 124 10.42 0.38 -0.62
N PHE A 125 10.89 -0.66 -1.30
CA PHE A 125 10.48 -0.96 -2.67
C PHE A 125 9.33 -1.95 -2.65
N SER A 126 8.40 -1.81 -3.59
CA SER A 126 7.34 -2.82 -3.72
C SER A 126 7.90 -4.12 -4.30
N ASN A 127 7.26 -5.22 -3.97
CA ASN A 127 7.60 -6.55 -4.50
C ASN A 127 7.38 -6.71 -6.02
N ARG A 128 6.88 -5.67 -6.68
CA ARG A 128 6.75 -5.57 -8.15
C ARG A 128 7.77 -4.65 -8.79
N ASN A 129 8.59 -3.99 -8.00
CA ASN A 129 9.65 -3.15 -8.54
C ASN A 129 10.78 -4.02 -9.14
N THR A 130 11.28 -3.66 -10.30
CA THR A 130 12.37 -4.39 -10.98
C THR A 130 13.63 -4.53 -10.13
N PHE A 131 13.87 -3.59 -9.22
CA PHE A 131 15.03 -3.56 -8.34
C PHE A 131 14.73 -4.01 -6.91
N TYR A 132 13.56 -4.62 -6.68
CA TYR A 132 13.21 -5.17 -5.37
C TYR A 132 14.18 -6.26 -4.94
N ASP A 133 14.58 -6.22 -3.67
CA ASP A 133 15.45 -7.22 -3.05
C ASP A 133 14.70 -7.95 -1.93
N GLU A 134 14.33 -9.19 -2.19
CA GLU A 134 13.66 -10.05 -1.21
C GLU A 134 14.54 -10.41 0.00
N THR A 135 15.86 -10.23 -0.11
CA THR A 135 16.81 -10.54 0.97
C THR A 135 16.92 -9.46 2.02
N VAL A 136 16.36 -8.27 1.78
CA VAL A 136 16.28 -7.21 2.79
C VAL A 136 15.45 -7.71 3.95
N LYS A 137 16.01 -7.64 5.15
CA LYS A 137 15.29 -8.03 6.36
C LYS A 137 14.37 -6.88 6.78
N GLY A 138 13.09 -7.21 6.94
CA GLY A 138 12.16 -6.34 7.65
C GLY A 138 12.49 -6.22 9.14
N TYR A 139 11.66 -5.51 9.88
CA TYR A 139 11.85 -5.34 11.31
C TYR A 139 11.24 -6.50 12.09
N GLU A 140 12.05 -7.13 12.93
CA GLU A 140 11.58 -8.20 13.81
C GLU A 140 11.07 -7.61 15.14
N GLN A 141 9.95 -8.11 15.62
CA GLN A 141 9.45 -7.73 16.95
C GLN A 141 10.43 -8.17 18.04
N ASN A 142 10.77 -7.22 18.93
CA ASN A 142 11.54 -7.50 20.15
C ASN A 142 11.04 -6.62 21.28
N LEU A 143 10.02 -7.09 22.00
CA LEU A 143 9.36 -6.31 23.04
C LEU A 143 10.27 -5.97 24.22
N ASP A 144 11.21 -6.83 24.56
CA ASP A 144 12.14 -6.57 25.69
C ASP A 144 13.08 -5.40 25.35
N GLU A 145 13.63 -5.40 24.17
CA GLU A 145 14.48 -4.29 23.70
C GLU A 145 13.66 -3.03 23.45
N ALA A 146 12.47 -3.15 22.84
CA ALA A 146 11.56 -2.04 22.62
C ALA A 146 11.19 -1.31 23.92
N LYS A 147 10.90 -2.05 25.01
CA LYS A 147 10.63 -1.47 26.35
C LYS A 147 11.83 -0.73 26.91
N LYS A 148 13.04 -1.27 26.78
CA LYS A 148 14.27 -0.58 27.23
C LYS A 148 14.49 0.71 26.47
N LEU A 149 14.39 0.66 25.13
CA LEU A 149 14.56 1.82 24.27
C LEU A 149 13.47 2.88 24.52
N ALA A 150 12.21 2.48 24.66
CA ALA A 150 11.13 3.40 24.99
C ALA A 150 11.38 4.13 26.33
N LYS A 151 11.87 3.42 27.34
CA LYS A 151 12.20 4.00 28.64
C LYS A 151 13.42 4.91 28.57
N SER A 152 14.51 4.49 27.91
CA SER A 152 15.76 5.28 27.82
C SER A 152 15.62 6.51 26.94
N SER A 153 14.77 6.47 25.91
CA SER A 153 14.49 7.61 25.03
C SER A 153 13.46 8.59 25.62
N GLY A 154 12.79 8.21 26.73
CA GLY A 154 11.70 9.01 27.32
C GLY A 154 10.38 8.92 26.55
N LEU A 155 10.21 7.91 25.69
CA LEU A 155 8.97 7.65 24.95
C LEU A 155 7.91 6.97 25.84
N ALA A 156 8.32 6.09 26.76
CA ALA A 156 7.43 5.42 27.69
C ALA A 156 6.64 6.43 28.56
N GLY A 157 5.35 6.21 28.72
CA GLY A 157 4.41 7.09 29.43
C GLY A 157 3.89 8.25 28.59
N LYS A 158 4.34 8.41 27.33
CA LYS A 158 3.82 9.47 26.44
C LYS A 158 2.53 9.05 25.75
N THR A 159 1.77 10.06 25.35
CA THR A 159 0.71 9.97 24.34
C THR A 159 1.23 10.60 23.07
N ILE A 160 1.15 9.88 21.95
CA ILE A 160 1.58 10.33 20.63
C ILE A 160 0.41 10.28 19.63
N LYS A 161 0.41 11.15 18.64
CA LYS A 161 -0.62 11.19 17.61
C LYS A 161 -0.20 10.34 16.41
N LEU A 162 -1.12 9.52 15.93
CA LEU A 162 -0.98 8.77 14.67
C LEU A 162 -2.05 9.22 13.68
N HIS A 163 -1.62 9.89 12.62
CA HIS A 163 -2.49 10.33 11.54
C HIS A 163 -2.61 9.25 10.46
N TYR A 164 -3.81 9.09 9.90
CA TYR A 164 -4.05 8.19 8.78
C TYR A 164 -5.13 8.73 7.85
N ASN A 165 -5.03 8.37 6.57
CA ASN A 165 -5.99 8.77 5.55
C ASN A 165 -7.20 7.83 5.56
N THR A 166 -8.41 8.34 5.85
CA THR A 166 -9.65 7.56 5.93
C THR A 166 -10.15 7.07 4.57
N ASP A 167 -9.73 7.72 3.47
CA ASP A 167 -10.14 7.34 2.11
C ASP A 167 -9.27 6.19 1.54
N ARG A 168 -8.27 5.73 2.31
CA ARG A 168 -7.40 4.62 1.93
C ARG A 168 -7.78 3.34 2.65
N SER A 169 -7.99 2.27 1.87
CA SER A 169 -8.32 0.95 2.41
C SER A 169 -7.27 0.48 3.43
N PHE A 170 -7.74 -0.19 4.46
CA PHE A 170 -6.95 -0.83 5.52
C PHE A 170 -6.24 0.11 6.51
N MET A 171 -6.21 1.44 6.28
CA MET A 171 -5.46 2.38 7.14
C MET A 171 -6.02 2.44 8.56
N GLU A 172 -7.34 2.51 8.74
CA GLU A 172 -7.96 2.53 10.07
C GLU A 172 -7.69 1.24 10.85
N ALA A 173 -7.91 0.08 10.23
CA ALA A 173 -7.65 -1.21 10.85
C ALA A 173 -6.16 -1.35 11.25
N THR A 174 -5.25 -0.93 10.37
CA THR A 174 -3.81 -0.89 10.66
C THR A 174 -3.49 0.04 11.84
N ALA A 175 -4.08 1.23 11.87
CA ALA A 175 -3.86 2.20 12.96
C ALA A 175 -4.33 1.67 14.32
N LEU A 176 -5.49 1.00 14.36
CA LEU A 176 -6.01 0.36 15.58
C LEU A 176 -5.09 -0.75 16.10
N LEU A 177 -4.54 -1.56 15.22
CA LEU A 177 -3.60 -2.62 15.60
C LEU A 177 -2.27 -2.05 16.11
N ILE A 178 -1.74 -1.01 15.49
CA ILE A 178 -0.54 -0.31 15.95
C ILE A 178 -0.79 0.32 17.33
N GLN A 179 -1.94 1.01 17.51
CA GLN A 179 -2.33 1.58 18.79
C GLN A 179 -2.33 0.52 19.91
N GLU A 180 -2.90 -0.65 19.64
CA GLU A 180 -2.95 -1.73 20.62
C GLU A 180 -1.55 -2.27 20.95
N GLN A 181 -0.72 -2.51 19.93
CA GLN A 181 0.61 -3.08 20.14
C GLN A 181 1.57 -2.13 20.87
N LEU A 182 1.46 -0.81 20.66
CA LEU A 182 2.33 0.17 21.32
C LEU A 182 2.04 0.32 22.84
N LYS A 183 0.90 -0.13 23.32
CA LYS A 183 0.64 -0.24 24.77
C LYS A 183 1.64 -1.15 25.47
N ALA A 184 2.17 -2.16 24.77
CA ALA A 184 3.16 -3.07 25.35
C ALA A 184 4.48 -2.39 25.76
N ILE A 185 4.77 -1.21 25.21
CA ILE A 185 5.94 -0.38 25.54
C ILE A 185 5.56 0.90 26.32
N ASP A 186 4.37 0.90 26.95
CA ASP A 186 3.83 2.03 27.72
C ASP A 186 3.68 3.32 26.89
N VAL A 187 3.23 3.19 25.63
CA VAL A 187 2.95 4.32 24.74
C VAL A 187 1.46 4.34 24.41
N ASN A 188 0.81 5.46 24.69
CA ASN A 188 -0.56 5.69 24.28
C ASN A 188 -0.57 6.35 22.89
N VAL A 189 -1.46 5.89 22.02
CA VAL A 189 -1.61 6.45 20.67
C VAL A 189 -2.99 7.09 20.54
N GLU A 190 -3.01 8.35 20.14
CA GLU A 190 -4.23 9.07 19.77
C GLU A 190 -4.39 8.99 18.25
N LEU A 191 -5.45 8.32 17.79
CA LEU A 191 -5.72 8.11 16.37
C LEU A 191 -6.42 9.33 15.77
N GLN A 192 -5.90 9.82 14.65
CA GLN A 192 -6.42 10.97 13.90
C GLN A 192 -6.72 10.54 12.46
N GLY A 193 -7.95 10.08 12.21
CA GLY A 193 -8.44 9.80 10.86
C GLY A 193 -8.82 11.08 10.14
N ILE A 194 -8.29 11.33 8.96
CA ILE A 194 -8.49 12.54 8.16
C ILE A 194 -8.76 12.12 6.71
N ASP A 195 -9.68 12.82 6.03
CA ASP A 195 -9.88 12.63 4.59
C ASP A 195 -8.62 12.97 3.78
N ALA A 196 -8.57 12.56 2.51
CA ALA A 196 -7.36 12.69 1.69
C ALA A 196 -6.84 14.12 1.61
N ASN A 197 -7.71 15.11 1.46
CA ASN A 197 -7.30 16.50 1.30
C ASN A 197 -6.70 17.04 2.60
N GLY A 198 -7.41 16.86 3.71
CA GLY A 198 -6.92 17.28 5.04
C GLY A 198 -5.65 16.53 5.47
N PHE A 199 -5.53 15.25 5.10
CA PHE A 199 -4.33 14.46 5.40
C PHE A 199 -3.07 15.02 4.73
N PHE A 200 -3.13 15.35 3.45
CA PHE A 200 -1.99 15.93 2.74
C PHE A 200 -1.62 17.31 3.27
N ASP A 201 -2.61 18.13 3.63
CA ASP A 201 -2.38 19.45 4.22
C ASP A 201 -1.68 19.38 5.59
N VAL A 202 -1.94 18.34 6.38
CA VAL A 202 -1.32 18.15 7.69
C VAL A 202 0.04 17.49 7.60
N VAL A 203 0.13 16.36 6.85
CA VAL A 203 1.30 15.47 6.89
C VAL A 203 2.45 15.98 6.04
N PHE A 204 2.15 16.70 4.93
CA PHE A 204 3.18 17.15 3.99
C PHE A 204 3.55 18.62 4.15
N THR A 205 3.22 19.22 5.28
CA THR A 205 3.67 20.56 5.63
C THR A 205 4.81 20.51 6.67
N ASP A 206 5.62 21.56 6.72
CA ASP A 206 6.71 21.70 7.70
C ASP A 206 6.24 21.88 9.14
N GLN A 207 4.94 21.79 9.40
CA GLN A 207 4.37 22.00 10.72
C GLN A 207 3.99 20.67 11.38
N ALA A 208 4.72 20.39 12.41
CA ALA A 208 4.77 19.10 13.07
C ALA A 208 3.84 19.02 14.29
N ASP A 209 2.53 18.98 14.13
CA ASP A 209 1.63 18.64 15.23
C ASP A 209 1.21 17.16 15.21
N TYR A 210 2.12 16.27 14.80
CA TYR A 210 1.91 14.83 14.84
C TYR A 210 3.24 14.10 14.99
N GLU A 211 3.20 12.91 15.56
CA GLU A 211 4.38 12.05 15.73
C GLU A 211 4.50 11.03 14.61
N LEU A 212 3.43 10.30 14.33
CA LEU A 212 3.40 9.19 13.37
C LEU A 212 2.33 9.41 12.32
N TYR A 213 2.54 8.83 11.14
CA TYR A 213 1.52 8.76 10.11
C TYR A 213 1.57 7.44 9.31
N LEU A 214 0.40 7.00 8.87
CA LEU A 214 0.23 5.89 7.93
C LEU A 214 -0.08 6.44 6.55
N ASN A 215 0.65 5.94 5.55
CA ASN A 215 0.42 6.29 4.16
C ASN A 215 0.81 5.13 3.23
N GLU A 216 0.66 5.36 1.95
CA GLU A 216 1.08 4.45 0.88
C GLU A 216 1.69 5.19 -0.28
N TYR A 217 2.51 4.52 -1.06
CA TYR A 217 2.97 5.00 -2.36
C TYR A 217 3.06 3.87 -3.37
N GLY A 218 2.89 4.22 -4.65
CA GLY A 218 3.14 3.32 -5.76
C GLY A 218 4.65 3.24 -6.05
N ALA A 219 5.18 2.03 -6.18
CA ALA A 219 6.62 1.80 -6.38
C ALA A 219 6.86 0.73 -7.48
N ILE A 220 6.13 0.82 -8.59
CA ILE A 220 6.27 -0.12 -9.73
C ILE A 220 7.34 0.41 -10.64
N GLY A 221 7.52 1.46 -11.06
CA GLY A 221 8.46 1.94 -12.07
C GLY A 221 9.90 2.07 -11.57
N ASP A 222 10.62 3.00 -12.13
CA ASP A 222 11.96 3.33 -11.67
C ASP A 222 11.89 3.90 -10.25
N PRO A 223 12.70 3.41 -9.30
CA PRO A 223 12.69 3.87 -7.91
C PRO A 223 12.95 5.37 -7.77
N ASP A 224 13.66 5.94 -8.73
CA ASP A 224 13.97 7.37 -8.75
C ASP A 224 12.74 8.25 -8.92
N ASN A 225 11.69 7.74 -9.53
CA ASN A 225 10.48 8.52 -9.77
C ASN A 225 9.69 8.81 -8.48
N VAL A 226 9.47 7.78 -7.65
CA VAL A 226 8.60 7.91 -6.46
C VAL A 226 9.42 7.87 -5.17
N VAL A 227 10.26 6.84 -5.01
CA VAL A 227 10.94 6.60 -3.75
C VAL A 227 12.00 7.66 -3.46
N ALA A 228 12.76 8.08 -4.47
CA ALA A 228 13.73 9.15 -4.32
C ALA A 228 13.07 10.46 -3.87
N GLY A 229 12.00 10.89 -4.55
CA GLY A 229 11.28 12.12 -4.20
C GLY A 229 10.62 12.07 -2.81
N MET A 230 10.23 10.87 -2.37
CA MET A 230 9.76 10.65 -1.00
C MET A 230 10.89 10.84 0.02
N LEU A 231 12.05 10.27 -0.24
CA LEU A 231 13.16 10.26 0.70
C LEU A 231 13.95 11.59 0.73
N ASP A 232 14.03 12.32 -0.37
CA ASP A 232 14.73 13.62 -0.45
C ASP A 232 13.89 14.81 0.03
N GLY A 233 12.61 14.57 0.35
CA GLY A 233 11.68 15.60 0.81
C GLY A 233 11.04 16.43 -0.29
N THR A 234 11.29 16.13 -1.57
CA THR A 234 10.67 16.84 -2.71
C THR A 234 9.14 16.77 -2.67
N TRP A 235 8.60 15.67 -2.15
CA TRP A 235 7.16 15.46 -2.01
C TRP A 235 6.61 15.80 -0.62
N GLY A 236 7.37 16.56 0.17
CA GLY A 236 6.94 17.03 1.47
C GLY A 236 6.90 15.96 2.57
N ILE A 237 7.35 14.74 2.30
CA ILE A 237 7.38 13.68 3.30
C ILE A 237 8.50 13.96 4.32
N ASN A 238 8.12 14.01 5.59
CA ASN A 238 8.97 14.46 6.69
C ASN A 238 9.86 13.35 7.27
N VAL A 239 10.54 12.58 6.43
CA VAL A 239 11.53 11.58 6.87
C VAL A 239 12.93 12.18 6.92
N ASP A 240 13.77 11.70 7.82
CA ASP A 240 15.16 12.14 7.98
C ASP A 240 16.10 11.15 7.31
N THR A 241 16.29 11.33 6.02
CA THR A 241 17.09 10.42 5.19
C THR A 241 18.57 10.78 5.28
N PRO A 242 19.45 9.82 5.65
CA PRO A 242 20.88 10.01 5.59
C PRO A 242 21.37 10.38 4.18
N GLN A 243 22.32 11.34 4.10
CA GLN A 243 22.85 11.82 2.83
C GLN A 243 23.42 10.70 1.96
N GLU A 244 24.03 9.68 2.58
CA GLU A 244 24.58 8.53 1.86
C GLU A 244 23.54 7.76 1.04
N ILE A 245 22.27 7.72 1.49
CA ILE A 245 21.17 7.11 0.73
C ILE A 245 20.79 7.99 -0.46
N LEU A 246 20.74 9.29 -0.27
CA LEU A 246 20.46 10.25 -1.35
C LEU A 246 21.58 10.21 -2.42
N ASP A 247 22.84 10.09 -2.00
CA ASP A 247 23.98 9.95 -2.91
C ASP A 247 23.90 8.65 -3.75
N LEU A 248 23.35 7.58 -3.21
CA LEU A 248 23.10 6.34 -3.95
C LEU A 248 22.06 6.53 -5.06
N PHE A 249 20.98 7.27 -4.81
CA PHE A 249 20.03 7.62 -5.87
C PHE A 249 20.68 8.46 -6.96
N GLU A 250 21.49 9.46 -6.58
CA GLU A 250 22.28 10.25 -7.55
C GLU A 250 23.22 9.38 -8.38
N LYS A 251 23.85 8.38 -7.77
CA LYS A 251 24.71 7.44 -8.47
C LYS A 251 23.90 6.58 -9.46
N ALA A 252 22.71 6.07 -9.04
CA ALA A 252 21.85 5.27 -9.89
C ALA A 252 21.33 6.04 -11.13
N ARG A 253 21.10 7.36 -11.00
CA ARG A 253 20.71 8.24 -12.11
C ARG A 253 21.76 8.37 -13.20
N ARG A 254 23.04 8.13 -12.88
CA ARG A 254 24.19 8.37 -13.79
C ARG A 254 24.58 7.16 -14.59
N THR A 255 23.98 6.00 -14.36
CA THR A 255 24.28 4.77 -15.10
C THR A 255 23.02 4.18 -15.70
N THR A 256 23.14 3.64 -16.92
CA THR A 256 22.10 2.85 -17.58
C THR A 256 22.38 1.35 -17.49
N ASP A 257 23.50 0.97 -16.90
CA ASP A 257 23.84 -0.44 -16.67
C ASP A 257 22.89 -1.02 -15.60
N VAL A 258 22.14 -2.04 -16.00
CA VAL A 258 21.09 -2.63 -15.16
C VAL A 258 21.69 -3.37 -13.95
N GLU A 259 22.82 -4.03 -14.12
CA GLU A 259 23.47 -4.77 -13.02
C GLU A 259 24.03 -3.80 -11.98
N GLU A 260 24.69 -2.72 -12.43
CA GLU A 260 25.17 -1.67 -11.54
C GLU A 260 24.02 -0.99 -10.80
N ARG A 261 22.93 -0.64 -11.49
CA ARG A 261 21.72 -0.04 -10.85
C ARG A 261 21.11 -0.99 -9.84
N THR A 262 21.02 -2.27 -10.16
CA THR A 262 20.48 -3.28 -9.23
C THR A 262 21.31 -3.33 -7.95
N ALA A 263 22.63 -3.34 -8.06
CA ALA A 263 23.50 -3.34 -6.90
C ALA A 263 23.34 -2.08 -6.03
N ILE A 264 23.22 -0.91 -6.67
CA ILE A 264 23.00 0.37 -5.97
C ILE A 264 21.64 0.35 -5.23
N TYR A 265 20.58 -0.06 -5.90
CA TYR A 265 19.25 -0.05 -5.28
C TYR A 265 19.06 -1.12 -4.20
N LYS A 266 19.81 -2.22 -4.25
CA LYS A 266 19.92 -3.15 -3.12
C LYS A 266 20.55 -2.49 -1.90
N GLU A 267 21.64 -1.74 -2.10
CA GLU A 267 22.28 -0.99 -1.03
C GLU A 267 21.34 0.08 -0.45
N VAL A 268 20.58 0.78 -1.29
CA VAL A 268 19.55 1.74 -0.85
C VAL A 268 18.54 1.08 0.09
N GLN A 269 17.98 -0.06 -0.30
CA GLN A 269 16.97 -0.77 0.50
C GLN A 269 17.53 -1.21 1.85
N GLN A 270 18.75 -1.75 1.86
CA GLN A 270 19.41 -2.17 3.08
C GLN A 270 19.67 -1.00 4.03
N LYS A 271 20.27 0.07 3.54
CA LYS A 271 20.57 1.27 4.34
C LYS A 271 19.28 1.96 4.85
N ALA A 272 18.23 1.99 4.06
CA ALA A 272 16.96 2.54 4.50
C ALA A 272 16.34 1.76 5.68
N SER A 273 16.45 0.42 5.65
CA SER A 273 16.05 -0.43 6.77
C SER A 273 16.93 -0.18 8.01
N GLU A 274 18.25 -0.17 7.86
CA GLU A 274 19.21 0.08 8.95
C GLU A 274 19.03 1.47 9.59
N ALA A 275 18.63 2.47 8.80
CA ALA A 275 18.35 3.82 9.26
C ALA A 275 16.97 4.02 9.89
N TYR A 276 16.11 3.02 9.90
CA TYR A 276 14.75 3.11 10.43
C TYR A 276 13.94 4.27 9.81
N LEU A 277 14.03 4.43 8.48
CA LEU A 277 13.39 5.56 7.80
C LEU A 277 11.88 5.46 7.84
N ILE A 278 11.35 4.34 7.41
CA ILE A 278 9.92 3.99 7.48
C ILE A 278 9.78 2.54 7.91
N TYR A 279 8.63 2.19 8.45
CA TYR A 279 8.24 0.80 8.69
C TYR A 279 7.35 0.32 7.54
N PRO A 280 7.87 -0.45 6.58
CA PRO A 280 7.04 -1.08 5.56
C PRO A 280 6.07 -2.06 6.23
N ILE A 281 4.77 -1.90 6.01
CA ILE A 281 3.75 -2.73 6.68
C ILE A 281 3.32 -3.86 5.75
N ALA A 282 2.80 -3.49 4.58
CA ALA A 282 2.22 -4.45 3.66
C ALA A 282 2.46 -4.08 2.19
N TYR A 283 2.58 -5.11 1.37
CA TYR A 283 2.34 -5.03 -0.06
C TYR A 283 0.89 -5.43 -0.31
N PRO A 284 0.00 -4.48 -0.62
CA PRO A 284 -1.40 -4.79 -0.84
C PRO A 284 -1.61 -5.60 -2.12
N SER A 285 -2.67 -6.39 -2.12
CA SER A 285 -3.13 -7.15 -3.27
C SER A 285 -4.41 -6.55 -3.81
N TYR A 286 -4.52 -6.53 -5.13
CA TYR A 286 -5.75 -6.27 -5.85
C TYR A 286 -6.43 -7.60 -6.13
N CYS A 287 -7.54 -7.84 -5.48
CA CYS A 287 -8.33 -9.06 -5.67
C CYS A 287 -9.59 -8.74 -6.46
N PHE A 288 -9.86 -9.55 -7.47
CA PHE A 288 -11.10 -9.49 -8.23
C PHE A 288 -11.60 -10.89 -8.53
N ALA A 289 -12.89 -11.01 -8.70
CA ALA A 289 -13.53 -12.25 -9.08
C ALA A 289 -14.26 -12.10 -10.42
N THR A 290 -14.22 -13.16 -11.22
CA THR A 290 -14.92 -13.20 -12.50
C THR A 290 -15.77 -14.45 -12.61
N SER A 291 -16.76 -14.44 -13.49
CA SER A 291 -17.36 -15.70 -13.94
C SER A 291 -16.27 -16.55 -14.59
N ASP A 292 -16.28 -17.86 -14.37
CA ASP A 292 -15.25 -18.80 -14.80
C ASP A 292 -15.19 -19.00 -16.34
N ASN A 293 -16.20 -18.50 -17.06
CA ASN A 293 -16.24 -18.45 -18.50
C ASN A 293 -15.67 -17.16 -19.12
N LEU A 294 -15.18 -16.22 -18.28
CA LEU A 294 -14.46 -15.02 -18.76
C LEU A 294 -12.97 -15.34 -18.91
N GLU A 295 -12.41 -15.14 -20.10
CA GLU A 295 -11.01 -15.35 -20.45
C GLU A 295 -10.29 -14.02 -20.67
N GLY A 296 -8.93 -14.05 -20.74
CA GLY A 296 -8.10 -12.86 -20.94
C GLY A 296 -7.86 -12.04 -19.65
N THR A 297 -8.21 -12.60 -18.50
CA THR A 297 -8.04 -11.94 -17.20
C THR A 297 -6.58 -11.89 -16.74
N GLU A 298 -5.72 -12.76 -17.26
CA GLU A 298 -4.27 -12.78 -17.03
C GLU A 298 -3.55 -11.56 -17.64
N ASP A 299 -4.14 -10.92 -18.64
CA ASP A 299 -3.62 -9.72 -19.29
C ASP A 299 -4.05 -8.43 -18.57
N LEU A 300 -4.92 -8.51 -17.57
CA LEU A 300 -5.35 -7.35 -16.81
C LEU A 300 -4.20 -6.78 -15.98
N SER A 301 -4.15 -5.48 -15.92
CA SER A 301 -3.18 -4.72 -15.13
C SER A 301 -3.44 -4.90 -13.63
N THR A 302 -2.41 -4.60 -12.84
CA THR A 302 -2.45 -4.70 -11.38
C THR A 302 -3.13 -3.54 -10.68
N THR A 303 -3.63 -2.59 -11.44
CA THR A 303 -4.39 -1.45 -10.91
C THR A 303 -5.65 -1.23 -11.74
N PRO A 304 -6.81 -0.99 -11.12
CA PRO A 304 -8.07 -0.76 -11.83
C PRO A 304 -8.05 0.43 -12.79
N VAL A 305 -7.05 1.31 -12.66
CA VAL A 305 -6.96 2.56 -13.45
C VAL A 305 -6.40 2.34 -14.86
N PHE A 306 -5.66 1.24 -15.08
CA PHE A 306 -4.95 0.97 -16.34
C PHE A 306 -5.27 -0.40 -16.92
N GLU A 307 -6.44 -0.96 -16.58
CA GLU A 307 -6.85 -2.27 -17.09
C GLU A 307 -7.17 -2.21 -18.58
N ASP A 308 -6.60 -3.15 -19.34
CA ASP A 308 -6.91 -3.34 -20.74
C ASP A 308 -7.98 -4.43 -20.90
N TYR A 309 -9.23 -4.01 -20.97
CA TYR A 309 -10.38 -4.93 -21.16
C TYR A 309 -10.53 -5.44 -22.60
N THR A 310 -9.71 -4.98 -23.56
CA THR A 310 -9.81 -5.41 -24.96
C THR A 310 -9.44 -6.88 -25.14
N LYS A 311 -8.72 -7.47 -24.20
CA LYS A 311 -8.32 -8.88 -24.20
C LYS A 311 -9.38 -9.84 -23.64
N LEU A 312 -10.41 -9.30 -23.01
CA LEU A 312 -11.45 -10.12 -22.41
C LEU A 312 -12.35 -10.75 -23.48
N SER A 313 -12.72 -12.01 -23.24
CA SER A 313 -13.71 -12.73 -24.08
C SER A 313 -14.51 -13.70 -23.21
N PHE A 314 -15.68 -14.12 -23.67
CA PHE A 314 -16.41 -15.23 -23.09
C PHE A 314 -16.15 -16.51 -23.89
N LYS A 315 -16.02 -17.66 -23.18
CA LYS A 315 -16.00 -19.00 -23.78
C LYS A 315 -17.24 -19.29 -24.57
#